data_acfe2f81d9cc359bd33d6c77b2faeac6
#
_entry.id   acfe2f81d9cc359bd33d6c77b2faeac6
#
_cell.length_a   1.000
_cell.length_b   1.000
_cell.length_c   1.000
_cell.angle_alpha   90.00
_cell.angle_beta   90.00
_cell.angle_gamma   90.00
#
_symmetry.space_group_name_H-M   'P 1'
#
loop_
_entity.id
_entity.type
_entity.pdbx_description
1 polymer ?
#
loop_
_entity_poly.entity_id
_entity_poly.type
_entity_poly.pdbx_seq_one_letter_code
_entity_poly.pdbx_strand_id
1 'polypeptide(L)'
;EGLMNTGIIAADTFDYDIIDEIYTPFDNLTMMITLGADSTTKREIIGSVAEGLHADSADAKHIARLHEIFCAPSLQMVSFTITEKGYALTRSDGSLLPVVQEDIDDGPSKARHAMSMIAALLFERYKAGHLPIAMVSMDNCSHNGEKLQTSVMTIAKEWLQKDYVDAGFIEYLSNEKLVSFPWSMIDKITPRPAPSVKISLEKDGIEDMSPIITRKNTFIAPFVNAERPQYLVVEDKFPNGRPPLEKAGVYMTDRDTVNRTERMKVTTCLNPLHTAMSVYGCLLGYNLICDEMKDADIVKLVETLGYKEGLPVVTDPKILSPKAFIDEVVRERLPNPFMPDAPARIATDTSQKVGIRFGETIKSYIALKRDVNELVALPLAIAGWMRYLLAIDDNGNEMPVSDDPLKDELQAQLADIRVGESSTYTGQLKPILANASIFGTDLVAAGLSEKIEKYFVRLLAGNGAVRTTLHDALN
;
A
#
# COMPACT_ATOMS: atom_id res chain seq x y z
N GLU A 1 -15.90 -22.92 -3.01
CA GLU A 1 -15.22 -24.20 -3.19
C GLU A 1 -15.74 -25.34 -2.30
N GLY A 2 -16.85 -25.12 -1.57
CA GLY A 2 -17.50 -26.15 -0.77
C GLY A 2 -16.73 -26.61 0.49
N LEU A 3 -15.74 -25.83 0.92
CA LEU A 3 -14.96 -26.14 2.13
C LEU A 3 -15.72 -25.81 3.43
N MET A 4 -16.63 -24.85 3.37
CA MET A 4 -17.46 -24.40 4.50
C MET A 4 -18.86 -24.03 4.04
N ASN A 5 -19.85 -24.31 4.88
CA ASN A 5 -21.23 -23.84 4.65
C ASN A 5 -21.43 -22.47 5.32
N THR A 6 -20.63 -21.50 4.90
CA THR A 6 -20.64 -20.12 5.41
C THR A 6 -20.46 -19.15 4.24
N GLY A 7 -20.95 -17.92 4.42
CA GLY A 7 -20.77 -16.83 3.45
C GLY A 7 -20.08 -15.64 4.06
N ILE A 8 -19.75 -14.68 3.21
CA ILE A 8 -19.25 -13.36 3.59
C ILE A 8 -20.44 -12.40 3.63
N ILE A 9 -20.50 -11.54 4.64
CA ILE A 9 -21.41 -10.40 4.66
C ILE A 9 -20.58 -9.17 4.38
N ALA A 10 -20.91 -8.47 3.30
CA ALA A 10 -20.28 -7.21 2.92
C ALA A 10 -21.00 -6.06 3.63
N ALA A 11 -20.25 -5.16 4.28
CA ALA A 11 -20.81 -3.97 4.90
C ALA A 11 -19.98 -2.75 4.52
N ASP A 12 -20.61 -1.68 4.09
CA ASP A 12 -19.94 -0.42 3.77
C ASP A 12 -20.30 0.65 4.79
N THR A 13 -19.27 1.40 5.24
CA THR A 13 -19.40 2.50 6.22
C THR A 13 -19.33 3.88 5.58
N PHE A 14 -19.10 3.97 4.25
CA PHE A 14 -18.80 5.22 3.59
C PHE A 14 -19.64 5.48 2.33
N ASP A 15 -19.72 4.51 1.41
CA ASP A 15 -20.33 4.67 0.09
C ASP A 15 -21.33 3.55 -0.18
N TYR A 16 -22.55 3.72 0.29
CA TYR A 16 -23.60 2.70 0.22
C TYR A 16 -24.04 2.36 -1.21
N ASP A 17 -23.66 3.20 -2.20
CA ASP A 17 -23.96 2.93 -3.61
C ASP A 17 -23.37 1.59 -4.08
N ILE A 18 -22.27 1.11 -3.48
CA ILE A 18 -21.74 -0.22 -3.80
C ILE A 18 -22.72 -1.35 -3.42
N ILE A 19 -23.45 -1.19 -2.33
CA ILE A 19 -24.47 -2.16 -1.88
C ILE A 19 -25.71 -2.04 -2.76
N ASP A 20 -26.19 -0.79 -2.98
CA ASP A 20 -27.46 -0.53 -3.65
C ASP A 20 -27.41 -0.77 -5.16
N GLU A 21 -26.29 -0.39 -5.80
CA GLU A 21 -26.14 -0.40 -7.26
C GLU A 21 -25.36 -1.61 -7.79
N ILE A 22 -24.56 -2.29 -6.95
CA ILE A 22 -23.76 -3.43 -7.38
C ILE A 22 -24.17 -4.71 -6.65
N TYR A 23 -24.02 -4.81 -5.33
CA TYR A 23 -24.28 -6.10 -4.66
C TYR A 23 -25.74 -6.53 -4.80
N THR A 24 -26.70 -5.67 -4.47
CA THR A 24 -28.13 -6.02 -4.45
C THR A 24 -28.67 -6.34 -5.86
N PRO A 25 -28.43 -5.53 -6.91
CA PRO A 25 -28.98 -5.82 -8.24
C PRO A 25 -28.36 -7.05 -8.91
N PHE A 26 -27.14 -7.44 -8.53
CA PHE A 26 -26.43 -8.60 -9.11
C PHE A 26 -26.42 -9.82 -8.18
N ASP A 27 -27.41 -9.97 -7.28
CA ASP A 27 -27.51 -11.09 -6.33
C ASP A 27 -26.23 -11.34 -5.53
N ASN A 28 -25.49 -10.28 -5.18
CA ASN A 28 -24.18 -10.28 -4.54
C ASN A 28 -23.08 -11.01 -5.33
N LEU A 29 -23.27 -11.27 -6.60
CA LEU A 29 -22.25 -11.85 -7.48
C LEU A 29 -21.32 -10.77 -7.99
N THR A 30 -20.03 -11.08 -8.08
CA THR A 30 -19.04 -10.20 -8.68
C THR A 30 -18.19 -10.96 -9.68
N MET A 31 -17.95 -10.39 -10.85
CA MET A 31 -17.04 -10.99 -11.81
C MET A 31 -15.59 -10.53 -11.54
N MET A 32 -14.71 -11.48 -11.21
CA MET A 32 -13.28 -11.23 -11.07
C MET A 32 -12.59 -11.45 -12.42
N ILE A 33 -11.89 -10.42 -12.89
CA ILE A 33 -11.10 -10.45 -14.12
C ILE A 33 -9.63 -10.33 -13.74
N THR A 34 -8.88 -11.42 -13.88
CA THR A 34 -7.42 -11.42 -13.66
C THR A 34 -6.70 -11.15 -14.97
N LEU A 35 -5.89 -10.11 -15.00
CA LEU A 35 -5.18 -9.60 -16.18
C LEU A 35 -3.67 -9.89 -16.04
N GLY A 36 -3.13 -10.75 -16.89
CA GLY A 36 -1.70 -11.07 -16.92
C GLY A 36 -0.90 -10.12 -17.81
N ALA A 37 0.37 -9.93 -17.53
CA ALA A 37 1.30 -9.16 -18.36
C ALA A 37 1.45 -9.73 -19.79
N ASP A 38 1.24 -11.04 -19.93
CA ASP A 38 1.22 -11.77 -21.21
C ASP A 38 -0.09 -11.61 -22.00
N SER A 39 -0.94 -10.65 -21.60
CA SER A 39 -2.28 -10.41 -22.16
C SER A 39 -3.27 -11.55 -21.95
N THR A 40 -2.97 -12.52 -21.12
CA THR A 40 -3.95 -13.55 -20.72
C THR A 40 -4.99 -12.95 -19.77
N THR A 41 -6.22 -13.43 -19.90
CA THR A 41 -7.34 -13.00 -19.05
C THR A 41 -8.02 -14.24 -18.47
N LYS A 42 -8.14 -14.28 -17.13
CA LYS A 42 -8.96 -15.29 -16.42
C LYS A 42 -10.22 -14.60 -15.90
N ARG A 43 -11.35 -15.26 -16.02
CA ARG A 43 -12.65 -14.78 -15.55
C ARG A 43 -13.23 -15.76 -14.55
N GLU A 44 -13.74 -15.27 -13.44
CA GLU A 44 -14.32 -16.06 -12.37
C GLU A 44 -15.51 -15.30 -11.78
N ILE A 45 -16.62 -16.02 -11.53
CA ILE A 45 -17.74 -15.45 -10.77
C ILE A 45 -17.50 -15.75 -9.30
N ILE A 46 -17.43 -14.67 -8.50
CA ILE A 46 -17.31 -14.74 -7.06
C ILE A 46 -18.71 -14.66 -6.46
N GLY A 47 -19.16 -15.74 -5.85
CA GLY A 47 -20.47 -15.88 -5.21
C GLY A 47 -20.38 -16.18 -3.70
N SER A 48 -19.29 -15.76 -3.05
CA SER A 48 -19.09 -15.97 -1.61
C SER A 48 -19.79 -14.91 -0.74
N VAL A 49 -20.21 -13.78 -1.31
CA VAL A 49 -20.95 -12.73 -0.61
C VAL A 49 -22.42 -13.14 -0.55
N ALA A 50 -22.91 -13.36 0.68
CA ALA A 50 -24.29 -13.79 0.91
C ALA A 50 -25.27 -12.62 1.10
N GLU A 51 -24.76 -11.49 1.62
CA GLU A 51 -25.60 -10.33 1.99
C GLU A 51 -24.74 -9.05 1.93
N GLY A 52 -25.33 -7.94 1.43
CA GLY A 52 -24.77 -6.60 1.45
C GLY A 52 -25.53 -5.70 2.42
N LEU A 53 -24.84 -4.93 3.26
CA LEU A 53 -25.43 -4.10 4.31
C LEU A 53 -24.83 -2.69 4.33
N HIS A 54 -25.64 -1.69 4.66
CA HIS A 54 -25.14 -0.39 5.10
C HIS A 54 -24.73 -0.47 6.57
N ALA A 55 -23.50 -0.12 6.87
CA ALA A 55 -23.04 0.06 8.25
C ALA A 55 -23.30 1.53 8.66
N ASP A 56 -24.55 1.87 8.80
CA ASP A 56 -25.05 3.19 9.14
C ASP A 56 -25.98 3.11 10.35
N SER A 57 -25.66 3.82 11.43
CA SER A 57 -26.49 3.88 12.63
C SER A 57 -27.88 4.49 12.40
N ALA A 58 -28.06 5.26 11.32
CA ALA A 58 -29.35 5.82 10.93
C ALA A 58 -30.23 4.82 10.15
N ASP A 59 -29.65 3.76 9.59
CA ASP A 59 -30.41 2.69 8.91
C ASP A 59 -30.84 1.61 9.92
N ALA A 60 -32.01 1.77 10.49
CA ALA A 60 -32.53 0.90 11.53
C ALA A 60 -32.61 -0.59 11.12
N LYS A 61 -32.84 -0.88 9.84
CA LYS A 61 -32.93 -2.25 9.35
C LYS A 61 -31.56 -2.90 9.25
N HIS A 62 -30.61 -2.23 8.61
CA HIS A 62 -29.29 -2.78 8.40
C HIS A 62 -28.48 -2.82 9.68
N ILE A 63 -28.59 -1.81 10.56
CA ILE A 63 -27.90 -1.84 11.85
C ILE A 63 -28.44 -2.95 12.78
N ALA A 64 -29.74 -3.21 12.80
CA ALA A 64 -30.32 -4.33 13.54
C ALA A 64 -29.77 -5.67 13.03
N ARG A 65 -29.60 -5.82 11.71
CA ARG A 65 -29.00 -7.01 11.12
C ARG A 65 -27.51 -7.16 11.49
N LEU A 66 -26.76 -6.06 11.49
CA LEU A 66 -25.35 -6.06 11.92
C LEU A 66 -25.23 -6.43 13.42
N HIS A 67 -26.14 -5.95 14.28
CA HIS A 67 -26.19 -6.36 15.69
C HIS A 67 -26.44 -7.87 15.81
N GLU A 68 -27.40 -8.43 15.09
CA GLU A 68 -27.66 -9.87 15.06
C GLU A 68 -26.40 -10.66 14.68
N ILE A 69 -25.70 -10.21 13.61
CA ILE A 69 -24.47 -10.85 13.12
C ILE A 69 -23.37 -10.79 14.19
N PHE A 70 -23.12 -9.62 14.77
CA PHE A 70 -22.08 -9.46 15.77
C PHE A 70 -22.41 -10.19 17.09
N CYS A 71 -23.67 -10.38 17.44
CA CYS A 71 -24.09 -11.17 18.58
C CYS A 71 -24.09 -12.68 18.31
N ALA A 72 -23.87 -13.12 17.05
CA ALA A 72 -23.81 -14.54 16.74
C ALA A 72 -22.48 -15.17 17.20
N PRO A 73 -22.51 -16.27 17.98
CA PRO A 73 -21.29 -16.99 18.39
C PRO A 73 -20.48 -17.53 17.20
N SER A 74 -21.13 -17.78 16.05
CA SER A 74 -20.51 -18.30 14.84
C SER A 74 -19.69 -17.28 14.06
N LEU A 75 -19.79 -15.99 14.34
CA LEU A 75 -18.95 -14.98 13.70
C LEU A 75 -17.52 -15.11 14.18
N GLN A 76 -16.62 -15.50 13.27
CA GLN A 76 -15.22 -15.81 13.54
C GLN A 76 -14.30 -14.61 13.39
N MET A 77 -14.53 -13.82 12.31
CA MET A 77 -13.65 -12.69 11.97
C MET A 77 -14.42 -11.60 11.23
N VAL A 78 -13.89 -10.39 11.30
CA VAL A 78 -14.25 -9.25 10.44
C VAL A 78 -12.99 -8.78 9.73
N SER A 79 -13.05 -8.66 8.41
CA SER A 79 -11.93 -8.14 7.60
C SER A 79 -12.21 -6.72 7.14
N PHE A 80 -11.13 -5.93 6.98
CA PHE A 80 -11.21 -4.51 6.61
C PHE A 80 -10.38 -4.23 5.37
N THR A 81 -10.97 -3.51 4.41
CA THR A 81 -10.33 -2.95 3.23
C THR A 81 -10.83 -1.51 3.07
N ILE A 82 -10.41 -0.62 3.97
CA ILE A 82 -10.92 0.75 4.09
C ILE A 82 -9.85 1.81 3.79
N THR A 83 -8.70 1.38 3.31
CA THR A 83 -7.48 2.16 3.12
C THR A 83 -6.90 2.73 4.42
N GLU A 84 -5.66 3.17 4.41
CA GLU A 84 -5.01 3.73 5.62
C GLU A 84 -5.78 4.92 6.21
N LYS A 85 -6.47 5.68 5.37
CA LYS A 85 -7.27 6.83 5.81
C LYS A 85 -8.48 6.43 6.66
N GLY A 86 -9.05 5.26 6.43
CA GLY A 86 -10.21 4.76 7.18
C GLY A 86 -9.93 4.49 8.66
N TYR A 87 -8.66 4.30 9.04
CA TYR A 87 -8.26 4.13 10.44
C TYR A 87 -8.01 5.45 11.17
N ALA A 88 -7.80 6.55 10.44
CA ALA A 88 -7.41 7.82 11.03
C ALA A 88 -8.58 8.47 11.79
N LEU A 89 -8.35 8.83 13.05
CA LEU A 89 -9.29 9.55 13.90
C LEU A 89 -9.03 11.07 13.89
N THR A 90 -7.83 11.47 13.44
CA THR A 90 -7.36 12.86 13.49
C THR A 90 -6.95 13.35 12.10
N ARG A 91 -6.93 14.66 11.96
CA ARG A 91 -6.31 15.38 10.84
C ARG A 91 -4.79 15.44 11.00
N SER A 92 -4.10 15.95 10.00
CA SER A 92 -2.64 16.14 10.01
C SER A 92 -2.14 17.11 11.10
N ASP A 93 -3.00 18.01 11.57
CA ASP A 93 -2.70 18.94 12.67
C ASP A 93 -2.94 18.34 14.06
N GLY A 94 -3.35 17.06 14.15
CA GLY A 94 -3.64 16.35 15.38
C GLY A 94 -5.06 16.57 15.93
N SER A 95 -5.87 17.44 15.35
CA SER A 95 -7.27 17.63 15.76
C SER A 95 -8.13 16.44 15.34
N LEU A 96 -9.13 16.08 16.13
CA LEU A 96 -10.09 15.03 15.78
C LEU A 96 -10.85 15.39 14.48
N LEU A 97 -11.17 14.37 13.71
CA LEU A 97 -12.13 14.51 12.61
C LEU A 97 -13.50 14.91 13.19
N PRO A 98 -14.25 15.83 12.57
CA PRO A 98 -15.55 16.27 13.09
C PRO A 98 -16.51 15.12 13.37
N VAL A 99 -16.61 14.15 12.45
CA VAL A 99 -17.47 12.97 12.62
C VAL A 99 -17.03 12.11 13.82
N VAL A 100 -15.73 12.01 14.07
CA VAL A 100 -15.20 11.26 15.24
C VAL A 100 -15.54 12.00 16.54
N GLN A 101 -15.40 13.33 16.55
CA GLN A 101 -15.80 14.13 17.74
C GLN A 101 -17.29 13.96 18.03
N GLU A 102 -18.16 14.04 17.01
CA GLU A 102 -19.59 13.84 17.16
C GLU A 102 -19.92 12.41 17.65
N ASP A 103 -19.25 11.38 17.13
CA ASP A 103 -19.43 9.99 17.57
C ASP A 103 -19.00 9.78 19.04
N ILE A 104 -17.95 10.47 19.48
CA ILE A 104 -17.51 10.45 20.88
C ILE A 104 -18.57 11.13 21.76
N ASP A 105 -19.14 12.24 21.31
CA ASP A 105 -20.10 13.02 22.06
C ASP A 105 -21.48 12.34 22.13
N ASP A 106 -21.90 11.69 21.05
CA ASP A 106 -23.23 11.07 20.92
C ASP A 106 -23.27 9.60 21.39
N GLY A 107 -22.12 8.94 21.49
CA GLY A 107 -22.00 7.57 21.98
C GLY A 107 -22.28 6.46 20.94
N PRO A 108 -22.20 5.18 21.35
CA PRO A 108 -22.20 4.02 20.44
C PRO A 108 -23.43 3.92 19.53
N SER A 109 -24.59 4.37 19.99
CA SER A 109 -25.86 4.22 19.24
C SER A 109 -25.96 5.12 18.00
N LYS A 110 -25.07 6.10 17.87
CA LYS A 110 -25.05 7.06 16.75
C LYS A 110 -23.73 7.07 15.98
N ALA A 111 -22.91 6.06 16.18
CA ALA A 111 -21.62 5.94 15.51
C ALA A 111 -21.77 5.99 13.97
N ARG A 112 -20.90 6.77 13.30
CA ARG A 112 -20.88 6.97 11.84
C ARG A 112 -19.50 6.73 11.24
N HIS A 113 -18.43 7.14 11.93
CA HIS A 113 -17.07 6.85 11.48
C HIS A 113 -16.83 5.33 11.52
N ALA A 114 -16.10 4.77 10.54
CA ALA A 114 -15.87 3.34 10.45
C ALA A 114 -15.35 2.74 11.78
N MET A 115 -14.37 3.38 12.43
CA MET A 115 -13.81 2.89 13.69
C MET A 115 -14.78 3.00 14.86
N SER A 116 -15.62 4.04 14.89
CA SER A 116 -16.68 4.19 15.88
C SER A 116 -17.78 3.14 15.70
N MET A 117 -18.18 2.89 14.45
CA MET A 117 -19.15 1.83 14.11
C MET A 117 -18.66 0.45 14.57
N ILE A 118 -17.38 0.14 14.29
CA ILE A 118 -16.78 -1.12 14.72
C ILE A 118 -16.71 -1.22 16.25
N ALA A 119 -16.34 -0.15 16.94
CA ALA A 119 -16.34 -0.12 18.41
C ALA A 119 -17.76 -0.34 18.97
N ALA A 120 -18.79 0.25 18.35
CA ALA A 120 -20.19 0.06 18.74
C ALA A 120 -20.66 -1.40 18.54
N LEU A 121 -20.34 -2.00 17.39
CA LEU A 121 -20.67 -3.40 17.11
C LEU A 121 -19.92 -4.38 18.03
N LEU A 122 -18.67 -4.10 18.39
CA LEU A 122 -17.92 -4.85 19.40
C LEU A 122 -18.50 -4.68 20.79
N PHE A 123 -19.07 -3.52 21.10
CA PHE A 123 -19.78 -3.32 22.37
C PHE A 123 -21.06 -4.15 22.45
N GLU A 124 -21.82 -4.28 21.35
CA GLU A 124 -22.97 -5.21 21.29
C GLU A 124 -22.51 -6.67 21.48
N ARG A 125 -21.39 -7.07 20.85
CA ARG A 125 -20.80 -8.40 21.02
C ARG A 125 -20.33 -8.67 22.46
N TYR A 126 -19.75 -7.67 23.13
CA TYR A 126 -19.41 -7.72 24.55
C TYR A 126 -20.63 -7.97 25.41
N LYS A 127 -21.72 -7.20 25.21
CA LYS A 127 -22.99 -7.37 25.94
C LYS A 127 -23.65 -8.73 25.69
N ALA A 128 -23.44 -9.31 24.52
CA ALA A 128 -23.95 -10.63 24.15
C ALA A 128 -23.24 -11.82 24.84
N GLY A 129 -22.27 -11.54 25.71
CA GLY A 129 -21.58 -12.57 26.51
C GLY A 129 -20.08 -12.65 26.27
N HIS A 130 -19.44 -11.54 25.92
CA HIS A 130 -17.99 -11.44 25.69
C HIS A 130 -17.49 -12.42 24.61
N LEU A 131 -18.26 -12.56 23.52
CA LEU A 131 -17.99 -13.53 22.47
C LEU A 131 -16.67 -13.23 21.75
N PRO A 132 -15.79 -14.24 21.56
CA PRO A 132 -14.48 -13.99 20.96
C PRO A 132 -14.57 -13.71 19.45
N ILE A 133 -13.62 -12.88 18.90
CA ILE A 133 -13.58 -12.47 17.51
C ILE A 133 -12.18 -12.02 17.09
N ALA A 134 -11.85 -12.16 15.79
CA ALA A 134 -10.67 -11.56 15.18
C ALA A 134 -11.04 -10.37 14.27
N MET A 135 -10.37 -9.24 14.46
CA MET A 135 -10.54 -8.01 13.67
C MET A 135 -9.31 -7.86 12.76
N VAL A 136 -9.45 -8.19 11.48
CA VAL A 136 -8.31 -8.39 10.55
C VAL A 136 -8.25 -7.26 9.55
N SER A 137 -7.29 -6.34 9.69
CA SER A 137 -7.00 -5.40 8.62
C SER A 137 -6.37 -6.12 7.43
N MET A 138 -6.90 -5.87 6.24
CA MET A 138 -6.36 -6.34 4.96
C MET A 138 -5.94 -5.17 4.07
N ASP A 139 -5.57 -4.04 4.67
CA ASP A 139 -5.07 -2.87 3.97
C ASP A 139 -3.54 -2.88 3.88
N ASN A 140 -3.03 -2.40 2.75
CA ASN A 140 -1.59 -2.31 2.49
C ASN A 140 -0.98 -1.09 3.20
N CYS A 141 -0.94 -1.14 4.53
CA CYS A 141 -0.26 -0.16 5.36
C CYS A 141 0.49 -0.84 6.49
N SER A 142 1.59 -0.21 6.91
CA SER A 142 2.46 -0.77 7.94
C SER A 142 1.75 -0.89 9.28
N HIS A 143 1.96 -2.04 9.96
CA HIS A 143 1.37 -2.33 11.27
C HIS A 143 -0.15 -2.18 11.29
N ASN A 144 -0.81 -2.65 10.25
CA ASN A 144 -2.23 -2.41 10.02
C ASN A 144 -3.14 -2.89 11.16
N GLY A 145 -2.85 -4.05 11.76
CA GLY A 145 -3.61 -4.55 12.92
C GLY A 145 -3.45 -3.67 14.16
N GLU A 146 -2.27 -3.08 14.39
CA GLU A 146 -2.03 -2.12 15.47
C GLU A 146 -2.81 -0.81 15.25
N LYS A 147 -2.83 -0.30 14.01
CA LYS A 147 -3.62 0.89 13.66
C LYS A 147 -5.11 0.67 13.94
N LEU A 148 -5.65 -0.47 13.50
CA LEU A 148 -7.04 -0.84 13.75
C LEU A 148 -7.32 -0.92 15.27
N GLN A 149 -6.49 -1.65 16.04
CA GLN A 149 -6.61 -1.76 17.47
C GLN A 149 -6.58 -0.41 18.17
N THR A 150 -5.60 0.42 17.84
CA THR A 150 -5.41 1.74 18.44
C THR A 150 -6.63 2.64 18.21
N SER A 151 -7.19 2.65 17.02
CA SER A 151 -8.34 3.48 16.69
C SER A 151 -9.61 3.03 17.42
N VAL A 152 -9.91 1.72 17.42
CA VAL A 152 -11.03 1.16 18.17
C VAL A 152 -10.89 1.40 19.66
N MET A 153 -9.70 1.17 20.23
CA MET A 153 -9.41 1.40 21.65
C MET A 153 -9.53 2.88 22.05
N THR A 154 -9.14 3.79 21.17
CA THR A 154 -9.27 5.23 21.43
C THR A 154 -10.74 5.62 21.56
N ILE A 155 -11.59 5.22 20.61
CA ILE A 155 -13.03 5.48 20.69
C ILE A 155 -13.64 4.85 21.96
N ALA A 156 -13.33 3.60 22.25
CA ALA A 156 -13.86 2.91 23.43
C ALA A 156 -13.47 3.61 24.74
N LYS A 157 -12.24 4.12 24.86
CA LYS A 157 -11.77 4.86 26.04
C LYS A 157 -12.46 6.21 26.19
N GLU A 158 -12.69 6.93 25.10
CA GLU A 158 -13.46 8.18 25.12
C GLU A 158 -14.91 7.94 25.56
N TRP A 159 -15.54 6.86 25.07
CA TRP A 159 -16.88 6.47 25.53
C TRP A 159 -16.90 6.04 27.00
N LEU A 160 -15.83 5.40 27.52
CA LEU A 160 -15.72 5.09 28.94
C LEU A 160 -15.69 6.38 29.78
N GLN A 161 -14.94 7.40 29.38
CA GLN A 161 -14.87 8.68 30.09
C GLN A 161 -16.22 9.42 30.14
N LYS A 162 -17.12 9.11 29.21
CA LYS A 162 -18.48 9.67 29.12
C LYS A 162 -19.58 8.74 29.69
N ASP A 163 -19.18 7.66 30.33
CA ASP A 163 -20.09 6.65 30.92
C ASP A 163 -21.03 5.97 29.89
N TYR A 164 -20.66 5.96 28.60
CA TYR A 164 -21.40 5.22 27.56
C TYR A 164 -21.10 3.72 27.57
N VAL A 165 -19.92 3.34 28.02
CA VAL A 165 -19.48 1.95 28.16
C VAL A 165 -18.83 1.75 29.53
N ASP A 166 -18.70 0.50 29.99
CA ASP A 166 -18.06 0.16 31.25
C ASP A 166 -16.59 -0.26 31.08
N ALA A 167 -15.86 -0.37 32.19
CA ALA A 167 -14.45 -0.77 32.18
C ALA A 167 -14.24 -2.21 31.65
N GLY A 168 -15.23 -3.09 31.85
CA GLY A 168 -15.18 -4.46 31.35
C GLY A 168 -15.11 -4.53 29.82
N PHE A 169 -15.68 -3.55 29.11
CA PHE A 169 -15.53 -3.46 27.66
C PHE A 169 -14.09 -3.18 27.26
N ILE A 170 -13.39 -2.31 27.99
CA ILE A 170 -11.95 -2.05 27.71
C ILE A 170 -11.11 -3.31 27.99
N GLU A 171 -11.41 -4.04 29.06
CA GLU A 171 -10.75 -5.31 29.37
C GLU A 171 -11.03 -6.36 28.29
N TYR A 172 -12.26 -6.44 27.78
CA TYR A 172 -12.64 -7.32 26.67
C TYR A 172 -11.82 -7.01 25.41
N LEU A 173 -11.75 -5.74 24.99
CA LEU A 173 -10.97 -5.31 23.82
C LEU A 173 -9.46 -5.52 23.99
N SER A 174 -8.95 -5.47 25.22
CA SER A 174 -7.52 -5.64 25.54
C SER A 174 -7.10 -7.10 25.66
N ASN A 175 -8.04 -8.02 25.79
CA ASN A 175 -7.77 -9.44 25.98
C ASN A 175 -7.67 -10.15 24.63
N GLU A 176 -6.46 -10.45 24.15
CA GLU A 176 -6.22 -11.13 22.86
C GLU A 176 -6.89 -12.52 22.75
N LYS A 177 -7.33 -13.13 23.87
CA LYS A 177 -8.09 -14.37 23.84
C LYS A 177 -9.59 -14.15 23.56
N LEU A 178 -10.04 -12.90 23.61
CA LEU A 178 -11.42 -12.49 23.32
C LEU A 178 -11.47 -11.65 22.03
N VAL A 179 -10.69 -10.58 21.94
CA VAL A 179 -10.61 -9.76 20.75
C VAL A 179 -9.16 -9.69 20.28
N SER A 180 -8.87 -10.26 19.13
CA SER A 180 -7.56 -10.17 18.51
C SER A 180 -7.57 -9.18 17.36
N PHE A 181 -6.40 -8.58 17.09
CA PHE A 181 -6.15 -7.69 15.95
C PHE A 181 -4.95 -8.24 15.16
N PRO A 182 -5.14 -9.34 14.42
CA PRO A 182 -4.08 -9.95 13.65
C PRO A 182 -3.49 -8.96 12.66
N TRP A 183 -2.15 -8.94 12.57
CA TRP A 183 -1.47 -8.17 11.54
C TRP A 183 -1.49 -8.92 10.22
N SER A 184 -1.50 -8.17 9.13
CA SER A 184 -1.40 -8.78 7.80
C SER A 184 -0.44 -8.02 6.90
N MET A 185 0.15 -8.74 5.93
CA MET A 185 0.78 -8.17 4.75
C MET A 185 -0.02 -8.60 3.54
N ILE A 186 -0.51 -7.62 2.81
CA ILE A 186 -1.28 -7.83 1.57
C ILE A 186 -0.53 -7.22 0.39
N ASP A 187 -0.59 -7.88 -0.74
CA ASP A 187 -0.02 -7.38 -1.97
C ASP A 187 -0.82 -7.90 -3.18
N LYS A 188 -1.75 -7.09 -3.65
CA LYS A 188 -2.52 -7.28 -4.88
C LYS A 188 -3.03 -5.94 -5.37
N ILE A 189 -2.86 -5.67 -6.67
CA ILE A 189 -3.35 -4.44 -7.28
C ILE A 189 -4.70 -4.71 -7.95
N THR A 190 -5.69 -3.90 -7.58
CA THR A 190 -7.03 -3.86 -8.19
C THR A 190 -7.27 -2.43 -8.66
N PRO A 191 -6.92 -2.08 -9.90
CA PRO A 191 -7.14 -0.73 -10.41
C PRO A 191 -8.63 -0.44 -10.60
N ARG A 192 -8.96 0.82 -10.84
CA ARG A 192 -10.34 1.22 -11.18
C ARG A 192 -10.89 0.37 -12.32
N PRO A 193 -12.22 0.16 -12.37
CA PRO A 193 -12.85 -0.57 -13.46
C PRO A 193 -12.41 -0.05 -14.83
N ALA A 194 -11.76 -0.89 -15.63
CA ALA A 194 -11.19 -0.49 -16.91
C ALA A 194 -12.24 -0.54 -18.03
N PRO A 195 -12.39 0.53 -18.86
CA PRO A 195 -13.30 0.52 -20.01
C PRO A 195 -13.03 -0.61 -20.99
N SER A 196 -11.77 -1.00 -21.17
CA SER A 196 -11.39 -2.12 -22.05
C SER A 196 -11.92 -3.46 -21.55
N VAL A 197 -12.00 -3.66 -20.24
CA VAL A 197 -12.58 -4.87 -19.63
C VAL A 197 -14.07 -4.88 -19.89
N LYS A 198 -14.79 -3.78 -19.65
CA LYS A 198 -16.23 -3.67 -19.99
C LYS A 198 -16.50 -4.05 -21.44
N ILE A 199 -15.76 -3.44 -22.39
CA ILE A 199 -15.94 -3.71 -23.82
C ILE A 199 -15.70 -5.19 -24.13
N SER A 200 -14.70 -5.81 -23.50
CA SER A 200 -14.44 -7.24 -23.68
C SER A 200 -15.58 -8.11 -23.16
N LEU A 201 -16.17 -7.76 -22.02
CA LEU A 201 -17.29 -8.51 -21.42
C LEU A 201 -18.55 -8.39 -22.29
N GLU A 202 -18.88 -7.18 -22.74
CA GLU A 202 -20.05 -6.93 -23.63
C GLU A 202 -19.91 -7.67 -24.97
N LYS A 203 -18.71 -7.70 -25.55
CA LYS A 203 -18.43 -8.46 -26.77
C LYS A 203 -18.68 -9.95 -26.61
N ASP A 204 -18.50 -10.48 -25.41
CA ASP A 204 -18.74 -11.88 -25.09
C ASP A 204 -20.19 -12.14 -24.61
N GLY A 205 -21.08 -11.14 -24.73
CA GLY A 205 -22.50 -11.25 -24.41
C GLY A 205 -22.83 -11.12 -22.92
N ILE A 206 -21.90 -10.57 -22.11
CA ILE A 206 -22.16 -10.28 -20.70
C ILE A 206 -22.63 -8.82 -20.60
N GLU A 207 -23.91 -8.66 -20.29
CA GLU A 207 -24.59 -7.37 -20.25
C GLU A 207 -24.46 -6.69 -18.87
N ASP A 208 -24.86 -5.42 -18.78
CA ASP A 208 -24.97 -4.60 -17.56
C ASP A 208 -23.63 -4.40 -16.79
N MET A 209 -22.50 -4.49 -17.49
CA MET A 209 -21.15 -4.34 -16.92
C MET A 209 -20.65 -2.88 -16.91
N SER A 210 -21.53 -1.88 -16.89
CA SER A 210 -21.12 -0.47 -16.93
C SER A 210 -20.59 -0.01 -15.57
N PRO A 211 -19.37 0.59 -15.52
CA PRO A 211 -18.91 1.27 -14.31
C PRO A 211 -19.79 2.45 -13.93
N ILE A 212 -19.98 2.64 -12.64
CA ILE A 212 -20.77 3.72 -12.05
C ILE A 212 -19.83 4.64 -11.27
N ILE A 213 -20.04 5.95 -11.37
CA ILE A 213 -19.43 6.93 -10.48
C ILE A 213 -20.45 7.24 -9.39
N THR A 214 -20.10 6.96 -8.16
CA THR A 214 -20.99 7.09 -7.02
C THR A 214 -21.18 8.55 -6.58
N ARG A 215 -22.13 8.79 -5.68
CA ARG A 215 -22.32 10.10 -5.02
C ARG A 215 -21.10 10.59 -4.24
N LYS A 216 -20.20 9.69 -3.87
CA LYS A 216 -18.93 9.98 -3.19
C LYS A 216 -17.74 10.11 -4.15
N ASN A 217 -17.97 10.12 -5.47
CA ASN A 217 -16.94 10.13 -6.51
C ASN A 217 -16.01 8.90 -6.46
N THR A 218 -16.49 7.76 -6.01
CA THR A 218 -15.80 6.47 -6.15
C THR A 218 -16.24 5.78 -7.44
N PHE A 219 -15.42 4.83 -7.92
CA PHE A 219 -15.69 4.07 -9.14
C PHE A 219 -16.01 2.64 -8.76
N ILE A 220 -17.22 2.20 -9.07
CA ILE A 220 -17.72 0.85 -8.81
C ILE A 220 -18.17 0.18 -10.09
N ALA A 221 -18.19 -1.15 -10.13
CA ALA A 221 -18.69 -1.93 -11.26
C ALA A 221 -19.11 -3.34 -10.78
N PRO A 222 -19.96 -4.06 -11.56
CA PRO A 222 -20.28 -5.47 -11.30
C PRO A 222 -19.10 -6.41 -11.55
N PHE A 223 -17.94 -5.89 -11.89
CA PHE A 223 -16.69 -6.62 -12.07
C PHE A 223 -15.52 -5.94 -11.35
N VAL A 224 -14.52 -6.74 -11.02
CA VAL A 224 -13.23 -6.28 -10.51
C VAL A 224 -12.14 -6.75 -11.45
N ASN A 225 -11.34 -5.84 -11.99
CA ASN A 225 -10.11 -6.20 -12.68
C ASN A 225 -8.92 -6.14 -11.71
N ALA A 226 -8.08 -7.17 -11.77
CA ALA A 226 -6.96 -7.34 -10.85
C ALA A 226 -5.74 -7.90 -11.61
N GLU A 227 -4.55 -7.65 -11.05
CA GLU A 227 -3.34 -8.31 -11.51
C GLU A 227 -3.32 -9.81 -11.12
N ARG A 228 -2.42 -10.59 -11.76
CA ARG A 228 -2.20 -11.99 -11.43
C ARG A 228 -1.48 -12.18 -10.09
N PRO A 229 -0.39 -11.46 -9.78
CA PRO A 229 0.30 -11.54 -8.50
C PRO A 229 -0.63 -11.28 -7.32
N GLN A 230 -0.53 -12.11 -6.28
CA GLN A 230 -1.30 -11.94 -5.05
C GLN A 230 -0.59 -12.59 -3.87
N TYR A 231 -0.48 -11.83 -2.78
CA TYR A 231 0.05 -12.32 -1.52
C TYR A 231 -0.83 -11.83 -0.38
N LEU A 232 -1.17 -12.74 0.51
CA LEU A 232 -1.79 -12.42 1.79
C LEU A 232 -1.12 -13.27 2.87
N VAL A 233 -0.47 -12.60 3.80
CA VAL A 233 0.17 -13.20 4.97
C VAL A 233 -0.52 -12.64 6.19
N VAL A 234 -1.02 -13.49 7.07
CA VAL A 234 -1.84 -13.11 8.22
C VAL A 234 -1.30 -13.75 9.49
N GLU A 235 -1.24 -12.98 10.56
CA GLU A 235 -0.95 -13.49 11.90
C GLU A 235 -2.05 -14.45 12.34
N ASP A 236 -1.68 -15.69 12.70
CA ASP A 236 -2.65 -16.74 13.08
C ASP A 236 -3.11 -16.61 14.55
N LYS A 237 -3.85 -15.52 14.82
CA LYS A 237 -4.48 -15.25 16.12
C LYS A 237 -5.98 -15.07 15.97
N PHE A 238 -6.71 -16.17 16.07
CA PHE A 238 -8.17 -16.22 15.86
C PHE A 238 -8.85 -16.89 17.06
N PRO A 239 -9.25 -16.12 18.07
CA PRO A 239 -9.77 -16.67 19.32
C PRO A 239 -11.11 -17.42 19.16
N ASN A 240 -11.85 -17.18 18.08
CA ASN A 240 -13.09 -17.91 17.73
C ASN A 240 -12.90 -18.88 16.56
N GLY A 241 -11.66 -19.30 16.29
CA GLY A 241 -11.36 -20.04 15.06
C GLY A 241 -11.45 -19.16 13.82
N ARG A 242 -11.19 -19.75 12.67
CA ARG A 242 -11.19 -19.07 11.36
C ARG A 242 -11.54 -20.02 10.22
N PRO A 243 -11.92 -19.52 9.05
CA PRO A 243 -11.94 -20.31 7.83
C PRO A 243 -10.55 -20.90 7.50
N PRO A 244 -10.45 -22.02 6.78
CA PRO A 244 -9.18 -22.63 6.40
C PRO A 244 -8.52 -21.84 5.27
N LEU A 245 -8.11 -20.59 5.57
CA LEU A 245 -7.58 -19.62 4.60
C LEU A 245 -6.32 -20.12 3.90
N GLU A 246 -5.50 -20.94 4.57
CA GLU A 246 -4.33 -21.59 4.00
C GLU A 246 -4.64 -22.47 2.78
N LYS A 247 -5.85 -23.04 2.70
CA LYS A 247 -6.29 -23.81 1.53
C LYS A 247 -6.59 -22.94 0.31
N ALA A 248 -6.79 -21.65 0.53
CA ALA A 248 -6.94 -20.64 -0.53
C ALA A 248 -5.62 -19.90 -0.85
N GLY A 249 -4.49 -20.37 -0.31
CA GLY A 249 -3.16 -19.81 -0.57
C GLY A 249 -2.76 -18.66 0.35
N VAL A 250 -3.52 -18.41 1.42
CA VAL A 250 -3.14 -17.42 2.45
C VAL A 250 -2.07 -18.02 3.36
N TYR A 251 -1.02 -17.28 3.62
CA TYR A 251 0.05 -17.69 4.53
C TYR A 251 -0.33 -17.33 5.96
N MET A 252 -0.58 -18.34 6.78
CA MET A 252 -0.89 -18.19 8.21
C MET A 252 0.40 -18.37 9.01
N THR A 253 0.77 -17.36 9.85
CA THR A 253 2.06 -17.35 10.53
C THR A 253 2.03 -16.52 11.82
N ASP A 254 3.18 -16.27 12.44
CA ASP A 254 3.34 -15.35 13.56
C ASP A 254 3.54 -13.89 13.11
N ARG A 255 3.35 -12.95 14.05
CA ARG A 255 3.46 -11.50 13.82
C ARG A 255 4.85 -11.09 13.31
N ASP A 256 5.90 -11.69 13.84
CA ASP A 256 7.28 -11.36 13.43
C ASP A 256 7.51 -11.73 11.96
N THR A 257 6.99 -12.86 11.52
CA THR A 257 7.08 -13.30 10.13
C THR A 257 6.23 -12.41 9.19
N VAL A 258 5.04 -11.94 9.63
CA VAL A 258 4.27 -10.92 8.88
C VAL A 258 5.14 -9.66 8.68
N ASN A 259 5.75 -9.15 9.75
CA ASN A 259 6.63 -7.98 9.68
C ASN A 259 7.83 -8.19 8.77
N ARG A 260 8.48 -9.35 8.84
CA ARG A 260 9.60 -9.67 7.94
C ARG A 260 9.16 -9.69 6.48
N THR A 261 7.95 -10.19 6.20
CA THR A 261 7.41 -10.23 4.84
C THR A 261 7.12 -8.82 4.33
N GLU A 262 6.51 -7.98 5.16
CA GLU A 262 6.32 -6.56 4.84
C GLU A 262 7.66 -5.87 4.59
N ARG A 263 8.62 -6.05 5.50
CA ARG A 263 9.96 -5.48 5.39
C ARG A 263 10.65 -5.94 4.10
N MET A 264 10.61 -7.23 3.76
CA MET A 264 11.13 -7.76 2.49
C MET A 264 10.58 -6.98 1.29
N LYS A 265 9.27 -6.80 1.22
CA LYS A 265 8.59 -6.07 0.14
C LYS A 265 8.99 -4.60 0.10
N VAL A 266 8.92 -3.91 1.23
CA VAL A 266 9.06 -2.45 1.34
C VAL A 266 10.51 -1.99 1.20
N THR A 267 11.46 -2.75 1.74
CA THR A 267 12.88 -2.33 1.77
C THR A 267 13.73 -2.93 0.66
N THR A 268 13.21 -3.94 -0.07
CA THR A 268 14.06 -4.68 -1.03
C THR A 268 13.33 -5.07 -2.30
N CYS A 269 12.23 -5.85 -2.21
CA CYS A 269 11.78 -6.64 -3.35
C CYS A 269 10.80 -5.92 -4.30
N LEU A 270 10.14 -4.84 -3.86
CA LEU A 270 9.20 -4.10 -4.69
C LEU A 270 9.43 -2.59 -4.62
N ASN A 271 9.27 -1.98 -3.44
CA ASN A 271 9.19 -0.53 -3.34
C ASN A 271 10.47 0.22 -3.73
N PRO A 272 11.69 -0.27 -3.43
CA PRO A 272 12.93 0.36 -3.92
C PRO A 272 13.03 0.33 -5.45
N LEU A 273 12.69 -0.83 -6.06
CA LEU A 273 12.72 -1.01 -7.51
C LEU A 273 11.80 -0.01 -8.20
N HIS A 274 10.57 0.08 -7.70
CA HIS A 274 9.55 0.98 -8.19
C HIS A 274 9.96 2.46 -8.06
N THR A 275 10.58 2.84 -6.93
CA THR A 275 11.04 4.22 -6.72
C THR A 275 12.22 4.57 -7.65
N ALA A 276 13.19 3.69 -7.78
CA ALA A 276 14.36 3.96 -8.61
C ALA A 276 13.96 4.13 -10.08
N MET A 277 13.16 3.19 -10.62
CA MET A 277 12.73 3.26 -12.02
C MET A 277 11.87 4.49 -12.29
N SER A 278 10.90 4.82 -11.43
CA SER A 278 9.98 5.94 -11.66
C SER A 278 10.67 7.30 -11.70
N VAL A 279 11.75 7.51 -10.93
CA VAL A 279 12.57 8.72 -11.03
C VAL A 279 13.20 8.85 -12.39
N TYR A 280 13.83 7.77 -12.90
CA TYR A 280 14.40 7.76 -14.23
C TYR A 280 13.33 7.81 -15.33
N GLY A 281 12.18 7.17 -15.12
CA GLY A 281 11.04 7.26 -16.00
C GLY A 281 10.56 8.69 -16.22
N CYS A 282 10.41 9.47 -15.14
CA CYS A 282 10.10 10.90 -15.24
C CYS A 282 11.17 11.66 -16.03
N LEU A 283 12.45 11.47 -15.70
CA LEU A 283 13.56 12.15 -16.37
C LEU A 283 13.67 11.81 -17.86
N LEU A 284 13.33 10.59 -18.27
CA LEU A 284 13.37 10.10 -19.63
C LEU A 284 12.05 10.26 -20.40
N GLY A 285 11.02 10.84 -19.75
CA GLY A 285 9.74 11.18 -20.39
C GLY A 285 8.76 10.02 -20.56
N TYR A 286 8.87 8.95 -19.76
CA TYR A 286 7.90 7.87 -19.74
C TYR A 286 6.62 8.28 -18.98
N ASN A 287 5.47 7.77 -19.44
CA ASN A 287 4.17 8.03 -18.83
C ASN A 287 3.61 6.81 -18.07
N LEU A 288 4.09 5.62 -18.39
CA LEU A 288 3.65 4.36 -17.79
C LEU A 288 4.83 3.50 -17.35
N ILE A 289 4.71 2.89 -16.20
CA ILE A 289 5.71 1.95 -15.65
C ILE A 289 5.95 0.76 -16.60
N CYS A 290 4.90 0.24 -17.23
CA CYS A 290 5.06 -0.87 -18.18
C CYS A 290 5.84 -0.51 -19.43
N ASP A 291 5.91 0.79 -19.81
CA ASP A 291 6.73 1.25 -20.92
C ASP A 291 8.19 1.40 -20.49
N GLU A 292 8.46 1.81 -19.25
CA GLU A 292 9.81 1.79 -18.68
C GLU A 292 10.41 0.38 -18.70
N MET A 293 9.61 -0.66 -18.49
CA MET A 293 10.05 -2.05 -18.51
C MET A 293 10.40 -2.58 -19.93
N LYS A 294 10.17 -1.79 -20.98
CA LYS A 294 10.66 -2.06 -22.35
C LYS A 294 12.03 -1.44 -22.60
N ASP A 295 12.50 -0.60 -21.68
CA ASP A 295 13.80 0.08 -21.74
C ASP A 295 14.88 -0.77 -21.07
N ALA A 296 15.87 -1.21 -21.83
CA ALA A 296 16.91 -2.11 -21.36
C ALA A 296 17.76 -1.52 -20.21
N ASP A 297 17.99 -0.21 -20.20
CA ASP A 297 18.79 0.44 -19.15
C ASP A 297 17.98 0.55 -17.84
N ILE A 298 16.67 0.86 -17.93
CA ILE A 298 15.80 0.87 -16.75
C ILE A 298 15.60 -0.56 -16.18
N VAL A 299 15.41 -1.54 -17.05
CA VAL A 299 15.35 -2.96 -16.62
C VAL A 299 16.64 -3.34 -15.90
N LYS A 300 17.80 -2.95 -16.46
CA LYS A 300 19.11 -3.20 -15.86
C LYS A 300 19.29 -2.55 -14.48
N LEU A 301 18.76 -1.30 -14.32
CA LEU A 301 18.73 -0.60 -13.03
C LEU A 301 17.93 -1.42 -12.00
N VAL A 302 16.71 -1.81 -12.37
CA VAL A 302 15.81 -2.59 -11.51
C VAL A 302 16.42 -3.94 -11.12
N GLU A 303 16.97 -4.67 -12.10
CA GLU A 303 17.63 -5.96 -11.85
C GLU A 303 18.88 -5.83 -10.98
N THR A 304 19.69 -4.82 -11.21
CA THR A 304 20.90 -4.59 -10.40
C THR A 304 20.52 -4.25 -8.98
N LEU A 305 19.59 -3.31 -8.80
CA LEU A 305 19.11 -2.94 -7.46
C LEU A 305 18.48 -4.12 -6.72
N GLY A 306 17.61 -4.90 -7.38
CA GLY A 306 16.90 -6.01 -6.76
C GLY A 306 17.81 -7.22 -6.49
N TYR A 307 18.43 -7.76 -7.55
CA TYR A 307 19.14 -9.04 -7.44
C TYR A 307 20.55 -8.93 -6.92
N LYS A 308 21.30 -7.86 -7.28
CA LYS A 308 22.70 -7.74 -6.92
C LYS A 308 22.91 -6.99 -5.62
N GLU A 309 22.10 -5.97 -5.33
CA GLU A 309 22.27 -5.11 -4.18
C GLU A 309 21.30 -5.44 -3.04
N GLY A 310 20.04 -5.63 -3.34
CA GLY A 310 19.00 -5.88 -2.34
C GLY A 310 19.01 -7.32 -1.81
N LEU A 311 18.88 -8.33 -2.68
CA LEU A 311 18.81 -9.74 -2.28
C LEU A 311 19.90 -10.20 -1.31
N PRO A 312 21.21 -9.80 -1.46
CA PRO A 312 22.26 -10.24 -0.54
C PRO A 312 22.07 -9.80 0.91
N VAL A 313 21.23 -8.81 1.17
CA VAL A 313 20.99 -8.24 2.51
C VAL A 313 19.51 -8.22 2.89
N VAL A 314 18.65 -8.90 2.11
CA VAL A 314 17.20 -8.92 2.31
C VAL A 314 16.81 -9.54 3.65
N THR A 315 15.77 -8.98 4.26
CA THR A 315 15.08 -9.64 5.37
C THR A 315 14.28 -10.81 4.83
N ASP A 316 14.78 -12.04 4.97
CA ASP A 316 14.12 -13.25 4.48
C ASP A 316 13.02 -13.71 5.47
N PRO A 317 11.74 -13.70 5.08
CA PRO A 317 10.64 -14.13 5.94
C PRO A 317 10.54 -15.65 6.10
N LYS A 318 11.26 -16.44 5.30
CA LYS A 318 11.26 -17.92 5.27
C LYS A 318 9.99 -18.58 4.73
N ILE A 319 8.87 -17.89 4.68
CA ILE A 319 7.59 -18.39 4.14
C ILE A 319 7.38 -18.04 2.67
N LEU A 320 8.08 -17.01 2.19
CA LEU A 320 8.12 -16.58 0.79
C LEU A 320 9.57 -16.48 0.35
N SER A 321 9.86 -16.89 -0.87
CA SER A 321 11.19 -16.69 -1.46
C SER A 321 11.36 -15.23 -1.92
N PRO A 322 12.29 -14.45 -1.33
CA PRO A 322 12.53 -13.08 -1.79
C PRO A 322 12.91 -13.01 -3.28
N LYS A 323 13.69 -14.00 -3.76
CA LYS A 323 14.05 -14.08 -5.17
C LYS A 323 12.83 -14.32 -6.06
N ALA A 324 11.96 -15.27 -5.70
CA ALA A 324 10.75 -15.55 -6.48
C ALA A 324 9.80 -14.33 -6.49
N PHE A 325 9.74 -13.59 -5.38
CA PHE A 325 8.97 -12.37 -5.29
C PHE A 325 9.51 -11.29 -6.25
N ILE A 326 10.84 -11.06 -6.31
CA ILE A 326 11.44 -10.12 -7.28
C ILE A 326 11.21 -10.61 -8.71
N ASP A 327 11.35 -11.91 -8.98
CA ASP A 327 11.10 -12.49 -10.31
C ASP A 327 9.68 -12.16 -10.80
N GLU A 328 8.68 -12.27 -9.92
CA GLU A 328 7.30 -11.94 -10.22
C GLU A 328 7.07 -10.43 -10.40
N VAL A 329 7.69 -9.61 -9.54
CA VAL A 329 7.64 -8.14 -9.69
C VAL A 329 8.18 -7.70 -11.03
N VAL A 330 9.37 -8.18 -11.41
CA VAL A 330 10.07 -7.75 -12.63
C VAL A 330 9.41 -8.30 -13.91
N ARG A 331 8.86 -9.52 -13.85
CA ARG A 331 8.35 -10.22 -15.05
C ARG A 331 6.84 -10.12 -15.24
N GLU A 332 6.07 -9.96 -14.16
CA GLU A 332 4.61 -9.98 -14.21
C GLU A 332 3.98 -8.65 -13.81
N ARG A 333 4.47 -8.01 -12.75
CA ARG A 333 3.82 -6.81 -12.22
C ARG A 333 4.23 -5.54 -12.96
N LEU A 334 5.51 -5.21 -12.95
CA LEU A 334 6.01 -3.96 -13.54
C LEU A 334 5.74 -3.86 -15.05
N PRO A 335 5.88 -4.92 -15.87
CA PRO A 335 5.60 -4.86 -17.30
C PRO A 335 4.11 -4.98 -17.65
N ASN A 336 3.20 -5.12 -16.68
CA ASN A 336 1.79 -5.35 -16.95
C ASN A 336 1.08 -4.10 -17.50
N PRO A 337 0.65 -4.06 -18.78
CA PRO A 337 0.04 -2.89 -19.39
C PRO A 337 -1.39 -2.61 -18.87
N PHE A 338 -2.01 -3.58 -18.19
CA PHE A 338 -3.33 -3.42 -17.59
C PHE A 338 -3.29 -2.78 -16.20
N MET A 339 -2.08 -2.56 -15.66
CA MET A 339 -1.85 -1.82 -14.42
C MET A 339 -1.35 -0.42 -14.77
N PRO A 340 -2.24 0.55 -15.02
CA PRO A 340 -1.89 1.86 -15.56
C PRO A 340 -1.26 2.74 -14.47
N ASP A 341 -0.04 2.40 -14.07
CA ASP A 341 0.71 3.14 -13.08
C ASP A 341 1.69 4.12 -13.74
N ALA A 342 1.74 5.34 -13.22
CA ALA A 342 2.54 6.42 -13.78
C ALA A 342 3.79 6.68 -12.93
N PRO A 343 4.97 6.91 -13.55
CA PRO A 343 6.19 7.28 -12.84
C PRO A 343 5.99 8.45 -11.89
N ALA A 344 5.32 9.52 -12.33
CA ALA A 344 5.08 10.69 -11.52
C ALA A 344 4.25 10.40 -10.25
N ARG A 345 3.28 9.46 -10.32
CA ARG A 345 2.51 9.02 -9.14
C ARG A 345 3.40 8.30 -8.12
N ILE A 346 4.30 7.47 -8.59
CA ILE A 346 5.24 6.74 -7.72
C ILE A 346 6.27 7.69 -7.09
N ALA A 347 6.71 8.70 -7.84
CA ALA A 347 7.68 9.71 -7.39
C ALA A 347 7.10 10.72 -6.37
N THR A 348 5.78 10.71 -6.11
CA THR A 348 5.19 11.51 -5.01
C THR A 348 5.80 11.12 -3.67
N ASP A 349 6.02 12.08 -2.77
CA ASP A 349 6.56 11.88 -1.41
C ASP A 349 7.89 11.08 -1.36
N THR A 350 8.76 11.24 -2.34
CA THR A 350 10.03 10.48 -2.40
C THR A 350 10.91 10.76 -1.19
N SER A 351 10.95 12.01 -0.68
CA SER A 351 11.70 12.37 0.53
C SER A 351 11.29 11.57 1.78
N GLN A 352 10.02 11.17 1.84
CA GLN A 352 9.47 10.37 2.96
C GLN A 352 9.69 8.86 2.77
N LYS A 353 10.16 8.46 1.60
CA LYS A 353 10.26 7.06 1.18
C LYS A 353 11.69 6.55 1.08
N VAL A 354 12.64 7.39 0.67
CA VAL A 354 14.02 6.95 0.39
C VAL A 354 14.73 6.39 1.62
N GLY A 355 14.41 6.86 2.81
CA GLY A 355 14.97 6.34 4.06
C GLY A 355 14.67 4.86 4.27
N ILE A 356 13.41 4.47 4.08
CA ILE A 356 12.99 3.07 4.24
C ILE A 356 13.30 2.24 2.99
N ARG A 357 13.22 2.83 1.79
CA ARG A 357 13.39 2.10 0.53
C ARG A 357 14.85 1.91 0.11
N PHE A 358 15.73 2.87 0.42
CA PHE A 358 17.15 2.81 0.09
C PHE A 358 18.02 2.72 1.33
N GLY A 359 17.74 3.54 2.36
CA GLY A 359 18.52 3.60 3.58
C GLY A 359 18.58 2.28 4.34
N GLU A 360 17.51 1.48 4.36
CA GLU A 360 17.49 0.18 5.03
C GLU A 360 18.48 -0.82 4.37
N THR A 361 18.59 -0.82 3.05
CA THR A 361 19.60 -1.62 2.35
C THR A 361 21.00 -1.16 2.70
N ILE A 362 21.26 0.15 2.71
CA ILE A 362 22.58 0.71 3.10
C ILE A 362 22.94 0.33 4.55
N LYS A 363 22.01 0.49 5.48
CA LYS A 363 22.19 0.08 6.88
C LYS A 363 22.49 -1.41 7.01
N SER A 364 21.85 -2.23 6.20
CA SER A 364 22.08 -3.68 6.17
C SER A 364 23.50 -4.01 5.67
N TYR A 365 23.99 -3.31 4.64
CA TYR A 365 25.40 -3.46 4.20
C TYR A 365 26.35 -3.11 5.32
N ILE A 366 26.17 -1.98 5.99
CA ILE A 366 27.02 -1.54 7.12
C ILE A 366 26.97 -2.57 8.26
N ALA A 367 25.78 -3.01 8.66
CA ALA A 367 25.59 -3.95 9.76
C ALA A 367 26.24 -5.32 9.47
N LEU A 368 26.20 -5.77 8.21
CA LEU A 368 26.83 -7.01 7.76
C LEU A 368 28.30 -6.83 7.38
N LYS A 369 28.88 -5.64 7.58
CA LYS A 369 30.27 -5.30 7.22
C LYS A 369 30.60 -5.57 5.75
N ARG A 370 29.64 -5.40 4.86
CA ARG A 370 29.85 -5.43 3.42
C ARG A 370 30.36 -4.08 2.94
N ASP A 371 31.10 -4.09 1.84
CA ASP A 371 31.59 -2.84 1.25
C ASP A 371 30.45 -2.10 0.54
N VAL A 372 30.06 -0.94 1.05
CA VAL A 372 29.04 -0.09 0.44
C VAL A 372 29.46 0.43 -0.94
N ASN A 373 30.78 0.41 -1.25
CA ASN A 373 31.27 0.80 -2.58
C ASN A 373 30.95 -0.23 -3.68
N GLU A 374 30.51 -1.44 -3.33
CA GLU A 374 29.97 -2.41 -4.30
C GLU A 374 28.62 -1.95 -4.88
N LEU A 375 27.89 -1.08 -4.16
CA LEU A 375 26.60 -0.55 -4.61
C LEU A 375 26.80 0.36 -5.84
N VAL A 376 26.01 0.14 -6.88
CA VAL A 376 26.01 0.89 -8.14
C VAL A 376 24.64 1.51 -8.39
N ALA A 377 23.60 0.68 -8.45
CA ALA A 377 22.24 1.09 -8.79
C ALA A 377 21.60 1.97 -7.71
N LEU A 378 21.87 1.68 -6.44
CA LEU A 378 21.31 2.44 -5.32
C LEU A 378 21.90 3.87 -5.24
N PRO A 379 23.23 4.10 -5.28
CA PRO A 379 23.78 5.45 -5.40
C PRO A 379 23.35 6.18 -6.66
N LEU A 380 23.20 5.45 -7.78
CA LEU A 380 22.70 6.00 -9.03
C LEU A 380 21.24 6.45 -8.90
N ALA A 381 20.38 5.67 -8.25
CA ALA A 381 18.99 6.03 -8.00
C ALA A 381 18.87 7.30 -7.13
N ILE A 382 19.72 7.44 -6.11
CA ILE A 382 19.77 8.64 -5.27
C ILE A 382 20.24 9.85 -6.10
N ALA A 383 21.28 9.71 -6.91
CA ALA A 383 21.75 10.77 -7.80
C ALA A 383 20.68 11.17 -8.83
N GLY A 384 19.94 10.18 -9.37
CA GLY A 384 18.81 10.41 -10.24
C GLY A 384 17.70 11.22 -9.58
N TRP A 385 17.36 10.92 -8.31
CA TRP A 385 16.38 11.70 -7.57
C TRP A 385 16.85 13.16 -7.35
N MET A 386 18.11 13.39 -7.00
CA MET A 386 18.66 14.76 -6.90
C MET A 386 18.58 15.49 -8.24
N ARG A 387 18.85 14.79 -9.36
CA ARG A 387 18.71 15.34 -10.73
C ARG A 387 17.25 15.65 -11.09
N TYR A 388 16.31 14.80 -10.66
CA TYR A 388 14.88 14.98 -10.85
C TYR A 388 14.34 16.26 -10.19
N LEU A 389 14.86 16.61 -9.00
CA LEU A 389 14.48 17.82 -8.28
C LEU A 389 14.82 19.12 -9.01
N LEU A 390 15.72 19.08 -10.02
CA LEU A 390 16.04 20.25 -10.85
C LEU A 390 14.93 20.59 -11.86
N ALA A 391 13.86 19.78 -11.96
CA ALA A 391 12.70 20.01 -12.83
C ALA A 391 13.01 20.14 -14.33
N ILE A 392 14.09 19.53 -14.80
CA ILE A 392 14.49 19.53 -16.22
C ILE A 392 14.65 18.05 -16.67
N ASP A 393 14.02 17.68 -17.77
CA ASP A 393 14.11 16.34 -18.36
C ASP A 393 15.46 16.09 -19.08
N ASP A 394 15.65 14.89 -19.63
CA ASP A 394 16.88 14.52 -20.34
C ASP A 394 17.02 15.20 -21.71
N ASN A 395 15.96 15.81 -22.23
CA ASN A 395 15.97 16.62 -23.46
C ASN A 395 16.21 18.11 -23.18
N GLY A 396 16.33 18.52 -21.92
CA GLY A 396 16.53 19.91 -21.52
C GLY A 396 15.24 20.72 -21.41
N ASN A 397 14.07 20.07 -21.39
CA ASN A 397 12.79 20.75 -21.20
C ASN A 397 12.40 20.80 -19.73
N GLU A 398 11.66 21.83 -19.34
CA GLU A 398 11.02 21.88 -18.02
C GLU A 398 10.05 20.70 -17.86
N MET A 399 10.08 20.07 -16.68
CA MET A 399 9.18 18.99 -16.31
C MET A 399 8.59 19.21 -14.91
N PRO A 400 7.36 18.74 -14.66
CA PRO A 400 6.78 18.81 -13.33
C PRO A 400 7.51 17.86 -12.38
N VAL A 401 7.76 18.33 -11.16
CA VAL A 401 8.19 17.51 -10.03
C VAL A 401 6.96 17.17 -9.20
N SER A 402 6.78 15.89 -8.88
CA SER A 402 5.66 15.39 -8.09
C SER A 402 5.64 16.01 -6.70
N ASP A 403 4.47 16.03 -6.08
CA ASP A 403 4.30 16.58 -4.73
C ASP A 403 5.15 15.82 -3.71
N ASP A 404 5.81 16.60 -2.84
CA ASP A 404 6.70 16.07 -1.81
C ASP A 404 6.83 17.11 -0.69
N PRO A 405 6.70 16.74 0.60
CA PRO A 405 6.79 17.68 1.72
C PRO A 405 8.07 18.48 1.78
N LEU A 406 9.20 17.95 1.29
CA LEU A 406 10.50 18.62 1.29
C LEU A 406 10.86 19.21 -0.08
N LYS A 407 9.98 19.18 -1.08
CA LYS A 407 10.26 19.63 -2.44
C LYS A 407 10.86 21.01 -2.49
N ASP A 408 10.16 21.99 -1.92
CA ASP A 408 10.57 23.41 -1.99
C ASP A 408 11.89 23.65 -1.27
N GLU A 409 12.09 23.02 -0.12
CA GLU A 409 13.34 23.09 0.63
C GLU A 409 14.51 22.51 -0.16
N LEU A 410 14.36 21.31 -0.71
CA LEU A 410 15.41 20.62 -1.47
C LEU A 410 15.71 21.36 -2.78
N GLN A 411 14.70 21.85 -3.49
CA GLN A 411 14.89 22.65 -4.69
C GLN A 411 15.62 23.98 -4.40
N ALA A 412 15.31 24.63 -3.27
CA ALA A 412 16.03 25.83 -2.85
C ALA A 412 17.52 25.57 -2.58
N GLN A 413 17.88 24.42 -1.99
CA GLN A 413 19.28 24.03 -1.79
C GLN A 413 20.02 23.74 -3.11
N LEU A 414 19.30 23.40 -4.18
CA LEU A 414 19.84 23.06 -5.50
C LEU A 414 19.71 24.22 -6.52
N ALA A 415 19.19 25.38 -6.12
CA ALA A 415 18.79 26.46 -7.02
C ALA A 415 19.92 27.05 -7.90
N ASP A 416 21.17 26.96 -7.46
CA ASP A 416 22.34 27.45 -8.22
C ASP A 416 22.86 26.45 -9.24
N ILE A 417 22.31 25.21 -9.27
CA ILE A 417 22.76 24.15 -10.16
C ILE A 417 22.00 24.25 -11.49
N ARG A 418 22.75 24.18 -12.60
CA ARG A 418 22.21 24.26 -13.95
C ARG A 418 22.54 23.01 -14.76
N VAL A 419 21.52 22.41 -15.36
CA VAL A 419 21.71 21.33 -16.31
C VAL A 419 22.43 21.85 -17.56
N GLY A 420 23.43 21.13 -18.05
CA GLY A 420 24.34 21.58 -19.11
C GLY A 420 25.60 22.31 -18.62
N GLU A 421 25.64 22.70 -17.34
CA GLU A 421 26.75 23.44 -16.74
C GLU A 421 27.23 22.71 -15.47
N SER A 422 27.86 21.54 -15.60
CA SER A 422 28.28 20.72 -14.45
C SER A 422 29.24 21.46 -13.48
N SER A 423 29.90 22.55 -13.93
CA SER A 423 30.72 23.40 -13.07
C SER A 423 29.93 24.21 -12.03
N THR A 424 28.61 24.32 -12.16
CA THR A 424 27.75 24.96 -11.16
C THR A 424 27.54 24.10 -9.91
N TYR A 425 27.88 22.82 -10.01
CA TYR A 425 27.93 21.93 -8.86
C TYR A 425 29.25 22.14 -8.08
N THR A 426 29.15 22.56 -6.84
CA THR A 426 30.27 22.85 -5.95
C THR A 426 30.16 22.15 -4.59
N GLY A 427 29.29 21.11 -4.48
CA GLY A 427 29.09 20.31 -3.28
C GLY A 427 27.74 20.53 -2.59
N GLN A 428 26.76 21.09 -3.27
CA GLN A 428 25.42 21.40 -2.72
C GLN A 428 24.67 20.16 -2.24
N LEU A 429 25.00 18.95 -2.72
CA LEU A 429 24.38 17.71 -2.25
C LEU A 429 24.83 17.30 -0.85
N LYS A 430 26.01 17.69 -0.38
CA LYS A 430 26.58 17.17 0.89
C LYS A 430 25.65 17.38 2.09
N PRO A 431 25.04 18.57 2.32
CA PRO A 431 24.10 18.76 3.43
C PRO A 431 22.87 17.86 3.32
N ILE A 432 22.36 17.63 2.09
CA ILE A 432 21.23 16.76 1.84
C ILE A 432 21.60 15.31 2.13
N LEU A 433 22.73 14.83 1.60
CA LEU A 433 23.22 13.46 1.76
C LEU A 433 23.59 13.12 3.21
N ALA A 434 24.01 14.08 4.01
CA ALA A 434 24.27 13.92 5.44
C ALA A 434 22.98 13.86 6.28
N ASN A 435 21.83 14.21 5.71
CA ASN A 435 20.58 14.27 6.46
C ASN A 435 19.97 12.87 6.67
N ALA A 436 20.25 12.29 7.84
CA ALA A 436 19.73 10.99 8.24
C ALA A 436 18.20 10.94 8.37
N SER A 437 17.50 12.07 8.52
CA SER A 437 16.04 12.08 8.57
C SER A 437 15.42 11.79 7.19
N ILE A 438 16.13 12.10 6.10
CA ILE A 438 15.71 11.79 4.72
C ILE A 438 16.08 10.33 4.37
N PHE A 439 17.36 9.98 4.55
CA PHE A 439 17.87 8.68 4.07
C PHE A 439 17.90 7.57 5.13
N GLY A 440 17.44 7.83 6.35
CA GLY A 440 17.53 6.87 7.45
C GLY A 440 18.95 6.63 7.98
N THR A 441 19.96 7.18 7.32
CA THR A 441 21.39 7.18 7.70
C THR A 441 22.12 8.34 7.04
N ASP A 442 23.23 8.78 7.62
CA ASP A 442 24.12 9.76 7.01
C ASP A 442 24.94 9.10 5.89
N LEU A 443 24.68 9.48 4.63
CA LEU A 443 25.34 8.89 3.46
C LEU A 443 26.77 9.37 3.30
N VAL A 444 27.14 10.51 3.89
CA VAL A 444 28.52 11.00 3.91
C VAL A 444 29.34 10.13 4.88
N ALA A 445 28.84 9.93 6.09
CA ALA A 445 29.46 9.05 7.06
C ALA A 445 29.49 7.58 6.60
N ALA A 446 28.49 7.15 5.82
CA ALA A 446 28.45 5.82 5.20
C ALA A 446 29.45 5.64 4.05
N GLY A 447 30.11 6.69 3.58
CA GLY A 447 31.11 6.63 2.51
C GLY A 447 30.54 6.58 1.08
N LEU A 448 29.25 6.93 0.89
CA LEU A 448 28.55 6.87 -0.40
C LEU A 448 28.49 8.22 -1.13
N SER A 449 28.74 9.34 -0.43
CA SER A 449 28.54 10.68 -1.00
C SER A 449 29.35 10.92 -2.26
N GLU A 450 30.63 10.55 -2.27
CA GLU A 450 31.50 10.77 -3.43
C GLU A 450 31.01 10.05 -4.69
N LYS A 451 30.50 8.82 -4.53
CA LYS A 451 29.92 8.06 -5.65
C LYS A 451 28.63 8.68 -6.17
N ILE A 452 27.75 9.10 -5.26
CA ILE A 452 26.49 9.78 -5.60
C ILE A 452 26.78 11.10 -6.30
N GLU A 453 27.68 11.92 -5.76
CA GLU A 453 28.09 13.19 -6.36
C GLU A 453 28.71 13.00 -7.74
N LYS A 454 29.54 11.98 -7.92
CA LYS A 454 30.11 11.64 -9.23
C LYS A 454 29.05 11.29 -10.28
N TYR A 455 28.04 10.49 -9.91
CA TYR A 455 26.91 10.22 -10.79
C TYR A 455 26.12 11.48 -11.07
N PHE A 456 25.83 12.28 -10.05
CA PHE A 456 25.08 13.52 -10.20
C PHE A 456 25.74 14.49 -11.19
N VAL A 457 27.06 14.70 -11.06
CA VAL A 457 27.83 15.56 -11.99
C VAL A 457 27.73 15.04 -13.44
N ARG A 458 27.74 13.73 -13.65
CA ARG A 458 27.54 13.13 -14.98
C ARG A 458 26.12 13.37 -15.49
N LEU A 459 25.11 13.26 -14.63
CA LEU A 459 23.70 13.53 -14.96
C LEU A 459 23.44 15.01 -15.30
N LEU A 460 24.32 15.92 -14.91
CA LEU A 460 24.24 17.36 -15.22
C LEU A 460 24.83 17.73 -16.59
N ALA A 461 25.47 16.83 -17.31
CA ALA A 461 26.28 17.19 -18.49
C ALA A 461 25.46 17.73 -19.69
N GLY A 462 24.14 17.78 -19.61
CA GLY A 462 23.25 18.34 -20.64
C GLY A 462 22.29 17.28 -21.20
N ASN A 463 21.77 17.55 -22.38
CA ASN A 463 20.80 16.69 -23.05
C ASN A 463 21.39 15.29 -23.32
N GLY A 464 20.62 14.25 -23.04
CA GLY A 464 21.03 12.85 -23.17
C GLY A 464 21.97 12.35 -22.05
N ALA A 465 22.33 13.21 -21.08
CA ALA A 465 23.25 12.86 -20.03
C ALA A 465 22.66 11.87 -19.01
N VAL A 466 21.34 11.91 -18.80
CA VAL A 466 20.64 10.95 -17.93
C VAL A 466 20.72 9.56 -18.57
N ARG A 467 20.36 9.44 -19.83
CA ARG A 467 20.46 8.19 -20.61
C ARG A 467 21.88 7.63 -20.59
N THR A 468 22.84 8.46 -20.99
CA THR A 468 24.24 8.04 -21.08
C THR A 468 24.79 7.59 -19.72
N THR A 469 24.51 8.34 -18.66
CA THR A 469 24.99 8.00 -17.31
C THR A 469 24.35 6.70 -16.81
N LEU A 470 23.04 6.51 -17.04
CA LEU A 470 22.32 5.30 -16.68
C LEU A 470 22.93 4.07 -17.40
N HIS A 471 23.13 4.17 -18.71
CA HIS A 471 23.73 3.12 -19.52
C HIS A 471 25.15 2.75 -19.04
N ASP A 472 26.03 3.74 -18.97
CA ASP A 472 27.44 3.53 -18.64
C ASP A 472 27.68 3.02 -17.20
N ALA A 473 26.82 3.41 -16.27
CA ALA A 473 26.98 2.99 -14.88
C ALA A 473 26.61 1.52 -14.65
N LEU A 474 25.76 0.95 -15.51
CA LEU A 474 25.18 -0.38 -15.34
C LEU A 474 25.79 -1.44 -16.27
N ASN A 475 26.56 -1.04 -17.31
CA ASN A 475 27.21 -1.90 -18.29
C ASN A 475 28.72 -1.81 -18.21
#